data_ca47acc0fdbff1c92cf20e41057e5bcc
#
_entry.id   ca47acc0fdbff1c92cf20e41057e5bcc
#
_cell.length_a   1.000
_cell.length_b   1.000
_cell.length_c   1.000
_cell.angle_alpha   90.00
_cell.angle_beta   90.00
_cell.angle_gamma   90.00
#
_symmetry.space_group_name_H-M   'P 1'
#
loop_
_entity.id
_entity.type
_entity.pdbx_description
1 polymer ?
#
loop_
_entity_poly.entity_id
_entity_poly.type
_entity_poly.pdbx_seq_one_letter_code
_entity_poly.pdbx_strand_id
1 'polypeptide(L)'
;RQYVQHLNRASEAVHAEILYVKGDEEGVTVEIALQYSAEYTENVHSYVNNINTTEGGTHLSGFRTALTRCINNYGKKSGLFKDLVPSGEDFREGLTAVISCRVPHPQFEGQTKTKLGNGEVEGIVNSLFGEFLTKFLEENPKAAKAIGNKGLLAAEARVAARKQKELI
;
A
#
# COMPACT_ATOMS: atom_id res chain seq x y z
N ARG A 1 -7.09 -12.81 0.60
CA ARG A 1 -8.02 -12.38 -0.49
C ARG A 1 -9.44 -12.19 0.01
N GLN A 2 -9.99 -13.18 0.72
CA GLN A 2 -11.37 -13.13 1.22
C GLN A 2 -11.62 -11.94 2.14
N TYR A 3 -10.64 -11.60 2.98
CA TYR A 3 -10.76 -10.48 3.91
C TYR A 3 -10.84 -9.15 3.18
N VAL A 4 -10.01 -8.96 2.14
CA VAL A 4 -10.04 -7.75 1.31
C VAL A 4 -11.36 -7.66 0.54
N GLN A 5 -11.87 -8.76 0.00
CA GLN A 5 -13.18 -8.80 -0.65
C GLN A 5 -14.29 -8.40 0.32
N HIS A 6 -14.24 -8.91 1.54
CA HIS A 6 -15.21 -8.56 2.58
C HIS A 6 -15.19 -7.06 2.90
N LEU A 7 -14.01 -6.48 3.05
CA LEU A 7 -13.86 -5.06 3.34
C LEU A 7 -14.36 -4.17 2.20
N ASN A 8 -14.21 -4.61 0.95
CA ASN A 8 -14.59 -3.84 -0.24
C ASN A 8 -15.97 -4.16 -0.79
N ARG A 9 -16.73 -5.09 -0.22
CA ARG A 9 -18.00 -5.53 -0.82
C ARG A 9 -19.04 -4.42 -0.98
N ALA A 10 -18.98 -3.38 -0.16
CA ALA A 10 -19.88 -2.23 -0.25
C ALA A 10 -19.31 -1.09 -1.11
N SER A 11 -18.10 -1.25 -1.65
CA SER A 11 -17.39 -0.23 -2.42
C SER A 11 -17.15 -0.71 -3.84
N GLU A 12 -17.14 0.21 -4.80
CA GLU A 12 -16.82 -0.11 -6.18
C GLU A 12 -15.31 -0.28 -6.34
N ALA A 13 -14.86 -1.44 -6.80
CA ALA A 13 -13.45 -1.72 -7.04
C ALA A 13 -12.95 -1.01 -8.30
N VAL A 14 -11.77 -0.41 -8.21
CA VAL A 14 -11.10 0.25 -9.34
C VAL A 14 -10.52 -0.77 -10.31
N HIS A 15 -10.12 -1.94 -9.81
CA HIS A 15 -9.65 -3.08 -10.59
C HIS A 15 -10.25 -4.38 -10.04
N ALA A 16 -10.49 -5.33 -10.93
CA ALA A 16 -11.20 -6.56 -10.57
C ALA A 16 -10.37 -7.50 -9.69
N GLU A 17 -9.07 -7.61 -10.00
CA GLU A 17 -8.19 -8.54 -9.29
C GLU A 17 -7.76 -7.99 -7.94
N ILE A 18 -7.72 -8.87 -6.94
CA ILE A 18 -7.08 -8.58 -5.67
C ILE A 18 -5.60 -8.95 -5.81
N LEU A 19 -4.71 -7.99 -5.57
CA LEU A 19 -3.29 -8.24 -5.56
C LEU A 19 -2.94 -9.03 -4.31
N TYR A 20 -2.25 -10.16 -4.49
CA TYR A 20 -1.90 -11.04 -3.39
C TYR A 20 -0.48 -11.57 -3.56
N VAL A 21 0.33 -11.47 -2.50
CA VAL A 21 1.67 -12.01 -2.48
C VAL A 21 1.95 -12.64 -1.13
N LYS A 22 2.69 -13.74 -1.14
CA LYS A 22 3.20 -14.39 0.06
C LYS A 22 4.63 -14.81 -0.20
N GLY A 23 5.53 -14.50 0.73
CA GLY A 23 6.93 -14.86 0.59
C GLY A 23 7.62 -14.96 1.95
N ASP A 24 8.77 -15.64 1.94
CA ASP A 24 9.61 -15.82 3.12
C ASP A 24 11.00 -15.29 2.85
N GLU A 25 11.57 -14.55 3.79
CA GLU A 25 12.95 -14.06 3.70
C GLU A 25 13.51 -13.93 5.11
N GLU A 26 14.68 -14.52 5.35
CA GLU A 26 15.37 -14.48 6.64
C GLU A 26 14.51 -14.95 7.83
N GLY A 27 13.66 -15.94 7.60
CA GLY A 27 12.78 -16.48 8.63
C GLY A 27 11.49 -15.67 8.86
N VAL A 28 11.32 -14.58 8.15
CA VAL A 28 10.10 -13.74 8.22
C VAL A 28 9.19 -14.11 7.07
N THR A 29 7.93 -14.45 7.39
CA THR A 29 6.91 -14.70 6.38
C THR A 29 6.06 -13.43 6.22
N VAL A 30 5.89 -13.00 4.97
CA VAL A 30 5.11 -11.81 4.63
C VAL A 30 3.95 -12.21 3.74
N GLU A 31 2.75 -11.78 4.09
CA GLU A 31 1.56 -12.01 3.29
C GLU A 31 0.82 -10.68 3.15
N ILE A 32 0.57 -10.26 1.91
CA ILE A 32 -0.07 -8.98 1.60
C ILE A 32 -1.18 -9.20 0.58
N ALA A 33 -2.35 -8.63 0.86
CA ALA A 33 -3.45 -8.57 -0.09
C ALA A 33 -3.95 -7.14 -0.16
N LEU A 34 -4.24 -6.64 -1.37
CA LEU A 34 -4.74 -5.27 -1.52
C LEU A 34 -5.64 -5.12 -2.73
N GLN A 35 -6.52 -4.12 -2.68
CA GLN A 35 -7.38 -3.71 -3.78
C GLN A 35 -7.73 -2.24 -3.61
N TYR A 36 -7.78 -1.50 -4.71
CA TYR A 36 -8.25 -0.12 -4.69
C TYR A 36 -9.74 -0.05 -4.99
N SER A 37 -10.41 0.89 -4.34
CA SER A 37 -11.83 1.17 -4.56
C SER A 37 -12.03 2.63 -4.96
N ALA A 38 -13.26 2.98 -5.36
CA ALA A 38 -13.63 4.35 -5.69
C ALA A 38 -13.75 5.25 -4.46
N GLU A 39 -13.65 4.69 -3.27
CA GLU A 39 -13.70 5.44 -2.01
C GLU A 39 -12.50 6.35 -1.83
N TYR A 40 -12.58 7.28 -0.88
CA TYR A 40 -11.53 8.26 -0.61
C TYR A 40 -10.77 7.98 0.68
N THR A 41 -11.13 6.92 1.40
CA THR A 41 -10.53 6.58 2.68
C THR A 41 -9.52 5.44 2.56
N GLU A 42 -8.51 5.47 3.41
CA GLU A 42 -7.54 4.39 3.55
C GLU A 42 -8.08 3.36 4.54
N ASN A 43 -8.09 2.09 4.16
CA ASN A 43 -8.53 0.99 5.02
C ASN A 43 -7.45 -0.09 5.03
N VAL A 44 -6.40 0.14 5.82
CA VAL A 44 -5.23 -0.73 5.89
C VAL A 44 -5.12 -1.36 7.27
N HIS A 45 -5.02 -2.68 7.30
CA HIS A 45 -4.90 -3.47 8.51
C HIS A 45 -3.58 -4.22 8.53
N SER A 46 -2.86 -4.14 9.64
CA SER A 46 -1.56 -4.79 9.77
C SER A 46 -1.54 -5.73 10.98
N TYR A 47 -0.85 -6.86 10.81
CA TYR A 47 -0.78 -7.92 11.81
C TYR A 47 0.64 -8.46 11.92
N VAL A 48 1.03 -8.84 13.14
CA VAL A 48 2.27 -9.56 13.41
C VAL A 48 1.92 -10.77 14.28
N ASN A 49 2.21 -11.98 13.79
CA ASN A 49 1.90 -13.23 14.49
C ASN A 49 0.42 -13.29 14.92
N ASN A 50 -0.47 -12.85 14.02
CA ASN A 50 -1.93 -12.75 14.21
C ASN A 50 -2.37 -11.70 15.24
N ILE A 51 -1.45 -10.84 15.70
CA ILE A 51 -1.78 -9.72 16.58
C ILE A 51 -2.01 -8.47 15.73
N ASN A 52 -3.18 -7.83 15.90
CA ASN A 52 -3.49 -6.60 15.18
C ASN A 52 -2.61 -5.45 15.69
N THR A 53 -1.70 -4.98 14.83
CA THR A 53 -0.81 -3.87 15.15
C THR A 53 -1.48 -2.54 14.78
N THR A 54 -2.33 -2.03 15.66
CA THR A 54 -3.15 -0.85 15.40
C THR A 54 -2.33 0.42 15.14
N GLU A 55 -1.12 0.50 15.67
CA GLU A 55 -0.19 1.62 15.42
C GLU A 55 0.79 1.34 14.28
N GLY A 56 0.64 0.22 13.59
CA GLY A 56 1.49 -0.15 12.47
C GLY A 56 2.86 -0.66 12.89
N GLY A 57 3.90 -0.07 12.34
CA GLY A 57 5.28 -0.44 12.61
C GLY A 57 6.09 -0.62 11.33
N THR A 58 7.24 -1.29 11.46
CA THR A 58 8.21 -1.43 10.37
C THR A 58 7.66 -2.19 9.16
N HIS A 59 6.78 -3.18 9.38
CA HIS A 59 6.16 -3.93 8.27
C HIS A 59 5.23 -3.03 7.45
N LEU A 60 4.44 -2.19 8.10
CA LEU A 60 3.56 -1.24 7.41
C LEU A 60 4.37 -0.14 6.70
N SER A 61 5.44 0.36 7.32
CA SER A 61 6.34 1.33 6.70
C SER A 61 6.99 0.78 5.43
N GLY A 62 7.45 -0.47 5.48
CA GLY A 62 8.03 -1.13 4.31
C GLY A 62 7.03 -1.28 3.18
N PHE A 63 5.79 -1.64 3.50
CA PHE A 63 4.69 -1.74 2.53
C PHE A 63 4.42 -0.39 1.86
N ARG A 64 4.26 0.68 2.65
CA ARG A 64 3.97 2.02 2.13
C ARG A 64 5.10 2.56 1.25
N THR A 65 6.34 2.35 1.66
CA THR A 65 7.52 2.77 0.90
C THR A 65 7.58 2.07 -0.46
N ALA A 66 7.40 0.75 -0.48
CA ALA A 66 7.40 -0.02 -1.72
C ALA A 66 6.25 0.37 -2.64
N LEU A 67 5.06 0.57 -2.08
CA LEU A 67 3.87 0.97 -2.83
C LEU A 67 4.13 2.29 -3.57
N THR A 68 4.57 3.31 -2.86
CA THR A 68 4.85 4.63 -3.43
C THR A 68 5.93 4.57 -4.51
N ARG A 69 7.04 3.91 -4.21
CA ARG A 69 8.18 3.78 -5.13
C ARG A 69 7.78 3.08 -6.42
N CYS A 70 7.12 1.94 -6.32
CA CYS A 70 6.79 1.12 -7.49
C CYS A 70 5.77 1.80 -8.39
N ILE A 71 4.74 2.42 -7.82
CA ILE A 71 3.72 3.11 -8.61
C ILE A 71 4.31 4.36 -9.26
N ASN A 72 5.13 5.12 -8.55
CA ASN A 72 5.80 6.30 -9.12
C ASN A 72 6.75 5.92 -10.27
N ASN A 73 7.54 4.87 -10.09
CA ASN A 73 8.44 4.39 -11.13
C ASN A 73 7.66 3.98 -12.40
N TYR A 74 6.57 3.25 -12.20
CA TYR A 74 5.71 2.84 -13.31
C TYR A 74 5.10 4.06 -14.01
N GLY A 75 4.58 5.01 -13.25
CA GLY A 75 3.94 6.21 -13.80
C GLY A 75 4.90 7.09 -14.57
N LYS A 76 6.14 7.24 -14.10
CA LYS A 76 7.18 7.98 -14.81
C LYS A 76 7.60 7.27 -16.10
N LYS A 77 7.81 5.96 -16.03
CA LYS A 77 8.23 5.14 -17.17
C LYS A 77 7.16 5.08 -18.26
N SER A 78 5.89 5.01 -17.89
CA SER A 78 4.76 4.96 -18.82
C SER A 78 4.30 6.33 -19.32
N GLY A 79 4.85 7.41 -18.76
CA GLY A 79 4.44 8.77 -19.08
C GLY A 79 3.15 9.24 -18.42
N LEU A 80 2.64 8.47 -17.45
CA LEU A 80 1.40 8.81 -16.74
C LEU A 80 1.58 10.02 -15.81
N PHE A 81 2.74 10.12 -15.15
CA PHE A 81 3.07 11.21 -14.22
C PHE A 81 4.08 12.17 -14.85
N LYS A 82 3.61 13.07 -15.69
CA LYS A 82 4.48 14.04 -16.38
C LYS A 82 4.64 15.34 -15.59
N ASP A 83 3.53 15.98 -15.28
CA ASP A 83 3.52 17.31 -14.66
C ASP A 83 3.27 17.27 -13.15
N LEU A 84 2.65 16.20 -12.68
CA LEU A 84 2.29 16.03 -11.28
C LEU A 84 2.61 14.61 -10.84
N VAL A 85 3.44 14.51 -9.78
CA VAL A 85 3.82 13.22 -9.21
C VAL A 85 3.06 13.05 -7.89
N PRO A 86 2.22 12.00 -7.77
CA PRO A 86 1.50 11.76 -6.53
C PRO A 86 2.43 11.45 -5.35
N SER A 87 2.00 11.82 -4.15
CA SER A 87 2.70 11.49 -2.91
C SER A 87 2.26 10.14 -2.37
N GLY A 88 2.93 9.67 -1.31
CA GLY A 88 2.51 8.44 -0.63
C GLY A 88 1.07 8.48 -0.13
N GLU A 89 0.63 9.62 0.39
CA GLU A 89 -0.77 9.78 0.83
C GLU A 89 -1.76 9.61 -0.33
N ASP A 90 -1.41 10.14 -1.50
CA ASP A 90 -2.27 10.06 -2.68
C ASP A 90 -2.49 8.60 -3.11
N PHE A 91 -1.46 7.76 -2.96
CA PHE A 91 -1.56 6.34 -3.31
C PHE A 91 -2.28 5.50 -2.27
N ARG A 92 -2.54 6.04 -1.09
CA ARG A 92 -3.31 5.35 -0.05
C ARG A 92 -4.80 5.66 -0.10
N GLU A 93 -5.20 6.68 -0.85
CA GLU A 93 -6.61 7.02 -0.99
C GLU A 93 -7.36 5.94 -1.76
N GLY A 94 -8.40 5.40 -1.14
CA GLY A 94 -9.17 4.29 -1.71
C GLY A 94 -8.52 2.92 -1.58
N LEU A 95 -7.40 2.83 -0.85
CA LEU A 95 -6.67 1.58 -0.67
C LEU A 95 -7.27 0.73 0.46
N THR A 96 -7.60 -0.52 0.15
CA THR A 96 -7.91 -1.55 1.14
C THR A 96 -6.79 -2.58 1.09
N ALA A 97 -6.12 -2.80 2.21
CA ALA A 97 -4.98 -3.72 2.27
C ALA A 97 -4.90 -4.42 3.62
N VAL A 98 -4.36 -5.63 3.58
CA VAL A 98 -4.04 -6.40 4.78
C VAL A 98 -2.59 -6.84 4.65
N ILE A 99 -1.77 -6.50 5.65
CA ILE A 99 -0.37 -6.90 5.74
C ILE A 99 -0.24 -7.80 6.96
N SER A 100 0.16 -9.04 6.76
CA SER A 100 0.36 -10.01 7.84
C SER A 100 1.78 -10.55 7.78
N CYS A 101 2.51 -10.45 8.90
CA CYS A 101 3.86 -10.96 8.99
C CYS A 101 3.96 -11.98 10.13
N ARG A 102 4.76 -13.03 9.90
CA ARG A 102 5.21 -13.92 10.96
C ARG A 102 6.67 -13.64 11.24
N VAL A 103 6.95 -13.21 12.45
CA VAL A 103 8.30 -12.82 12.88
C VAL A 103 8.70 -13.70 14.04
N PRO A 104 9.85 -14.43 13.95
CA PRO A 104 10.27 -15.35 15.03
C PRO A 104 10.50 -14.67 16.36
N HIS A 105 11.08 -13.47 16.34
CA HIS A 105 11.40 -12.73 17.56
C HIS A 105 10.93 -11.28 17.41
N PRO A 106 9.59 -11.04 17.48
CA PRO A 106 9.07 -9.71 17.26
C PRO A 106 9.42 -8.78 18.42
N GLN A 107 9.83 -7.57 18.08
CA GLN A 107 10.10 -6.49 19.04
C GLN A 107 9.04 -5.42 18.85
N PHE A 108 8.22 -5.23 19.85
CA PHE A 108 7.17 -4.23 19.80
C PHE A 108 7.61 -2.97 20.52
N GLU A 109 7.22 -1.81 19.99
CA GLU A 109 7.40 -0.55 20.68
C GLU A 109 6.31 -0.41 21.75
N GLY A 110 6.72 -0.28 23.00
CA GLY A 110 5.81 -0.20 24.13
C GLY A 110 5.29 -1.57 24.60
N GLN A 111 4.47 -1.56 25.64
CA GLN A 111 3.97 -2.77 26.30
C GLN A 111 2.71 -3.35 25.64
N THR A 112 2.06 -2.58 24.78
CA THR A 112 0.74 -2.93 24.25
C THR A 112 0.76 -3.79 23.00
N LYS A 113 1.94 -4.08 22.43
CA LYS A 113 2.10 -4.87 21.19
C LYS A 113 1.33 -4.31 19.99
N THR A 114 1.20 -3.00 19.94
CA THR A 114 0.43 -2.34 18.88
C THR A 114 1.30 -1.81 17.75
N LYS A 115 2.61 -1.77 17.93
CA LYS A 115 3.55 -1.24 16.92
C LYS A 115 4.81 -2.08 16.87
N LEU A 116 5.12 -2.63 15.68
CA LEU A 116 6.32 -3.45 15.47
C LEU A 116 7.54 -2.56 15.28
N GLY A 117 8.64 -2.90 15.97
CA GLY A 117 9.87 -2.12 15.94
C GLY A 117 11.06 -2.78 15.24
N ASN A 118 10.93 -4.01 14.74
CA ASN A 118 12.03 -4.72 14.07
C ASN A 118 12.47 -4.03 12.77
N GLY A 119 13.66 -3.43 12.74
CA GLY A 119 14.15 -2.71 11.58
C GLY A 119 14.33 -3.58 10.34
N GLU A 120 14.77 -4.83 10.51
CA GLU A 120 14.98 -5.78 9.41
C GLU A 120 13.68 -6.11 8.65
N VAL A 121 12.53 -6.06 9.34
CA VAL A 121 11.24 -6.36 8.72
C VAL A 121 10.87 -5.31 7.68
N GLU A 122 11.19 -4.04 7.91
CA GLU A 122 10.93 -2.97 6.94
C GLU A 122 11.60 -3.27 5.59
N GLY A 123 12.88 -3.63 5.61
CA GLY A 123 13.63 -3.97 4.40
C GLY A 123 13.08 -5.21 3.70
N ILE A 124 12.72 -6.23 4.47
CA ILE A 124 12.16 -7.48 3.93
C ILE A 124 10.83 -7.22 3.21
N VAL A 125 9.92 -6.49 3.84
CA VAL A 125 8.62 -6.17 3.25
C VAL A 125 8.79 -5.30 2.01
N ASN A 126 9.63 -4.27 2.10
CA ASN A 126 9.93 -3.38 0.98
C ASN A 126 10.46 -4.16 -0.23
N SER A 127 11.40 -5.08 -0.02
CA SER A 127 11.99 -5.89 -1.07
C SER A 127 10.98 -6.87 -1.70
N LEU A 128 10.31 -7.67 -0.88
CA LEU A 128 9.36 -8.67 -1.35
C LEU A 128 8.16 -8.04 -2.07
N PHE A 129 7.55 -7.07 -1.45
CA PHE A 129 6.40 -6.40 -2.03
C PHE A 129 6.80 -5.57 -3.26
N GLY A 130 7.95 -4.91 -3.20
CA GLY A 130 8.45 -4.11 -4.32
C GLY A 130 8.68 -4.93 -5.58
N GLU A 131 9.30 -6.09 -5.46
CA GLU A 131 9.49 -7.01 -6.58
C GLU A 131 8.16 -7.49 -7.16
N PHE A 132 7.25 -7.89 -6.30
CA PHE A 132 5.93 -8.35 -6.70
C PHE A 132 5.15 -7.25 -7.42
N LEU A 133 5.10 -6.06 -6.84
CA LEU A 133 4.31 -4.96 -7.39
C LEU A 133 4.87 -4.47 -8.72
N THR A 134 6.19 -4.34 -8.83
CA THR A 134 6.83 -3.95 -10.09
C THR A 134 6.45 -4.90 -11.21
N LYS A 135 6.55 -6.21 -10.95
CA LYS A 135 6.20 -7.24 -11.92
C LYS A 135 4.70 -7.21 -12.25
N PHE A 136 3.86 -7.08 -11.24
CA PHE A 136 2.40 -7.00 -11.43
C PHE A 136 2.02 -5.83 -12.33
N LEU A 137 2.58 -4.64 -12.08
CA LEU A 137 2.27 -3.45 -12.87
C LEU A 137 2.70 -3.61 -14.33
N GLU A 138 3.84 -4.23 -14.58
CA GLU A 138 4.33 -4.48 -15.94
C GLU A 138 3.48 -5.51 -16.68
N GLU A 139 3.01 -6.54 -15.99
CA GLU A 139 2.23 -7.63 -16.57
C GLU A 139 0.73 -7.31 -16.71
N ASN A 140 0.24 -6.31 -15.98
CA ASN A 140 -1.18 -5.95 -15.94
C ASN A 140 -1.38 -4.44 -16.22
N PRO A 141 -1.14 -3.99 -17.45
CA PRO A 141 -1.16 -2.54 -17.75
C PRO A 141 -2.51 -1.87 -17.48
N LYS A 142 -3.61 -2.58 -17.64
CA LYS A 142 -4.94 -2.04 -17.37
C LYS A 142 -5.13 -1.70 -15.89
N ALA A 143 -4.79 -2.65 -15.01
CA ALA A 143 -4.86 -2.46 -13.57
C ALA A 143 -3.84 -1.41 -13.12
N ALA A 144 -2.64 -1.44 -13.68
CA ALA A 144 -1.58 -0.47 -13.38
C ALA A 144 -2.02 0.95 -13.69
N LYS A 145 -2.64 1.15 -14.84
CA LYS A 145 -3.16 2.46 -15.24
C LYS A 145 -4.27 2.94 -14.32
N ALA A 146 -5.18 2.04 -13.95
CA ALA A 146 -6.28 2.37 -13.03
C ALA A 146 -5.76 2.79 -11.65
N ILE A 147 -4.78 2.07 -11.12
CA ILE A 147 -4.14 2.38 -9.84
C ILE A 147 -3.40 3.72 -9.92
N GLY A 148 -2.62 3.92 -10.97
CA GLY A 148 -1.88 5.18 -11.19
C GLY A 148 -2.81 6.38 -11.32
N ASN A 149 -3.90 6.23 -12.06
CA ASN A 149 -4.90 7.29 -12.23
C ASN A 149 -5.60 7.63 -10.91
N LYS A 150 -5.85 6.64 -10.07
CA LYS A 150 -6.45 6.87 -8.75
C LYS A 150 -5.55 7.79 -7.92
N GLY A 151 -4.26 7.52 -7.90
CA GLY A 151 -3.28 8.37 -7.20
C GLY A 151 -3.17 9.76 -7.81
N LEU A 152 -3.20 9.85 -9.14
CA LEU A 152 -3.12 11.12 -9.86
C LEU A 152 -4.34 12.01 -9.57
N LEU A 153 -5.54 11.43 -9.52
CA LEU A 153 -6.76 12.16 -9.17
C LEU A 153 -6.69 12.69 -7.73
N ALA A 154 -6.17 11.90 -6.80
CA ALA A 154 -5.97 12.33 -5.42
C ALA A 154 -4.98 13.50 -5.34
N ALA A 155 -3.88 13.42 -6.09
CA ALA A 155 -2.88 14.48 -6.15
C ALA A 155 -3.46 15.79 -6.74
N GLU A 156 -4.23 15.68 -7.80
CA GLU A 156 -4.89 16.83 -8.43
C GLU A 156 -5.88 17.50 -7.48
N ALA A 157 -6.67 16.71 -6.74
CA ALA A 157 -7.61 17.23 -5.76
C ALA A 157 -6.89 17.95 -4.61
N ARG A 158 -5.76 17.42 -4.15
CA ARG A 158 -4.93 18.03 -3.10
C ARG A 158 -4.36 19.37 -3.56
N VAL A 159 -3.84 19.44 -4.78
CA VAL A 159 -3.29 20.68 -5.35
C VAL A 159 -4.40 21.73 -5.54
N ALA A 160 -5.57 21.33 -6.04
CA ALA A 160 -6.70 22.23 -6.21
C ALA A 160 -7.18 22.82 -4.88
N ALA A 161 -7.27 22.02 -3.84
CA ALA A 161 -7.66 22.45 -2.50
C ALA A 161 -6.64 23.46 -1.92
N ARG A 162 -5.34 23.20 -2.14
CA ARG A 162 -4.27 24.09 -1.71
C ARG A 162 -4.34 25.46 -2.41
N LYS A 163 -4.60 25.46 -3.72
CA LYS A 163 -4.75 26.71 -4.50
C LYS A 163 -5.93 27.54 -4.01
N GLN A 164 -7.04 26.90 -3.68
CA GLN A 164 -8.21 27.61 -3.13
C GLN A 164 -7.86 28.31 -1.81
N LYS A 165 -7.08 27.68 -0.94
CA LYS A 165 -6.64 28.28 0.30
C LYS A 165 -5.72 29.49 0.07
N GLU A 166 -4.87 29.44 -0.93
CA GLU A 166 -3.94 30.51 -1.26
C GLU A 166 -4.66 31.73 -1.85
N LEU A 167 -5.81 31.54 -2.47
CA LEU A 167 -6.62 32.61 -3.08
C LEU A 167 -7.46 33.38 -2.05
N ILE A 168 -7.61 32.88 -0.86
CA ILE A 168 -8.32 33.49 0.24
C ILE A 168 -7.35 34.18 1.20
#